data_506f66c6cec71e8d8c93ffaa5502135c
#
_entry.id   506f66c6cec71e8d8c93ffaa5502135c
#
_cell.length_a   1.000
_cell.length_b   1.000
_cell.length_c   1.000
_cell.angle_alpha   90.00
_cell.angle_beta   90.00
_cell.angle_gamma   90.00
#
_symmetry.space_group_name_H-M   'P 1'
#
loop_
_entity.id
_entity.type
_entity.pdbx_description
1 polymer ?
#
loop_
_entity_poly.entity_id
_entity_poly.type
_entity_poly.pdbx_seq_one_letter_code
_entity_poly.pdbx_strand_id
1 'polypeptide(L)'
;MSYEKVTQLQSRVIIGTKQTLKAMHNGEVSEVFIAEDADSHITNRVLEEAKKMQIPYVLVDSKKKLGKACKIDVGASTVAIKHK
;
A
#
# COMPACT_ATOMS: atom_id res chain seq x y z
N MET A 1 4.26 -14.49 3.39
CA MET A 1 3.01 -13.74 3.27
C MET A 1 3.27 -12.25 3.12
N SER A 2 2.31 -11.56 2.56
CA SER A 2 2.47 -10.16 2.18
C SER A 2 2.79 -9.21 3.33
N TYR A 3 2.23 -9.48 4.50
CA TYR A 3 2.44 -8.61 5.66
C TYR A 3 3.88 -8.59 6.17
N GLU A 4 4.58 -9.68 5.97
CA GLU A 4 5.98 -9.78 6.42
C GLU A 4 6.86 -8.77 5.71
N LYS A 5 6.63 -8.58 4.41
CA LYS A 5 7.41 -7.66 3.62
C LYS A 5 7.24 -6.23 4.11
N VAL A 6 6.00 -5.85 4.43
CA VAL A 6 5.71 -4.52 4.96
C VAL A 6 6.44 -4.32 6.29
N THR A 7 6.40 -5.31 7.16
CA THR A 7 7.06 -5.24 8.45
C THR A 7 8.58 -5.12 8.31
N GLN A 8 9.16 -5.89 7.40
CA GLN A 8 10.61 -5.89 7.19
C GLN A 8 11.12 -4.59 6.58
N LEU A 9 10.32 -3.97 5.72
CA LEU A 9 10.72 -2.76 5.00
C LEU A 9 10.09 -1.50 5.56
N GLN A 10 9.83 -1.50 6.85
CA GLN A 10 9.09 -0.44 7.50
C GLN A 10 9.67 0.97 7.31
N SER A 11 10.99 1.08 7.21
CA SER A 11 11.63 2.37 6.99
C SER A 11 11.31 2.98 5.62
N ARG A 12 10.79 2.17 4.71
CA ARG A 12 10.45 2.60 3.35
C ARG A 12 8.96 2.57 3.07
N VAL A 13 8.14 2.48 4.11
CA VAL A 13 6.69 2.37 3.97
C VAL A 13 6.05 3.76 3.92
N ILE A 14 5.12 3.92 2.99
CA ILE A 14 4.27 5.10 2.88
C ILE A 14 2.85 4.63 3.19
N ILE A 15 2.21 5.23 4.17
CA ILE A 15 0.88 4.85 4.61
C ILE A 15 -0.15 5.86 4.12
N GLY A 16 -1.25 5.36 3.60
CA GLY A 16 -2.37 6.20 3.17
C GLY A 16 -2.51 6.29 1.67
N THR A 17 -3.75 6.40 1.21
CA THR A 17 -4.07 6.39 -0.21
C THR A 17 -3.52 7.61 -0.93
N LYS A 18 -3.76 8.78 -0.37
CA LYS A 18 -3.32 10.04 -1.00
C LYS A 18 -1.81 10.10 -1.12
N GLN A 19 -1.12 9.72 -0.05
CA GLN A 19 0.34 9.73 -0.03
C GLN A 19 0.90 8.68 -0.99
N THR A 20 0.27 7.51 -1.05
CA THR A 20 0.66 6.45 -1.96
C THR A 20 0.52 6.90 -3.42
N LEU A 21 -0.60 7.50 -3.78
CA LEU A 21 -0.82 7.98 -5.14
C LEU A 21 0.21 9.03 -5.53
N LYS A 22 0.51 9.94 -4.62
CA LYS A 22 1.50 10.98 -4.87
C LYS A 22 2.88 10.37 -5.12
N ALA A 23 3.28 9.42 -4.29
CA ALA A 23 4.57 8.75 -4.44
C ALA A 23 4.64 7.94 -5.73
N MET A 24 3.53 7.30 -6.12
CA MET A 24 3.45 6.57 -7.38
C MET A 24 3.70 7.50 -8.57
N HIS A 25 3.05 8.66 -8.57
CA HIS A 25 3.23 9.64 -9.64
C HIS A 25 4.65 10.19 -9.71
N ASN A 26 5.35 10.21 -8.58
CA ASN A 26 6.74 10.66 -8.51
C ASN A 26 7.75 9.55 -8.86
N GLY A 27 7.26 8.34 -9.16
CA GLY A 27 8.15 7.23 -9.51
C GLY A 27 8.91 6.66 -8.33
N GLU A 28 8.44 6.89 -7.10
CA GLU A 28 9.14 6.48 -5.88
C GLU A 28 8.75 5.10 -5.36
N VAL A 29 7.70 4.51 -5.91
CA VAL A 29 7.10 3.30 -5.36
C VAL A 29 7.56 2.05 -6.10
N SER A 30 8.05 1.06 -5.34
CA SER A 30 8.43 -0.22 -5.91
C SER A 30 7.27 -1.23 -5.87
N GLU A 31 6.39 -1.11 -4.88
CA GLU A 31 5.29 -2.05 -4.69
C GLU A 31 4.19 -1.42 -3.85
N VAL A 32 2.95 -1.82 -4.09
CA VAL A 32 1.79 -1.31 -3.36
C VAL A 32 1.03 -2.47 -2.72
N PHE A 33 0.58 -2.28 -1.49
CA PHE A 33 -0.28 -3.22 -0.78
C PHE A 33 -1.64 -2.58 -0.60
N ILE A 34 -2.69 -3.32 -0.98
CA ILE A 34 -4.06 -2.82 -0.95
C ILE A 34 -4.92 -3.77 -0.12
N ALA A 35 -5.62 -3.24 0.87
CA ALA A 35 -6.51 -4.04 1.71
C ALA A 35 -7.84 -4.24 1.01
N GLU A 36 -8.25 -5.49 0.83
CA GLU A 36 -9.49 -5.83 0.12
C GLU A 36 -10.74 -5.41 0.89
N ASP A 37 -10.65 -5.30 2.22
CA ASP A 37 -11.80 -4.92 3.05
C ASP A 37 -11.95 -3.40 3.22
N ALA A 38 -11.13 -2.63 2.53
CA ALA A 38 -11.23 -1.18 2.55
C ALA A 38 -12.26 -0.71 1.53
N ASP A 39 -12.61 0.59 1.59
CA ASP A 39 -13.57 1.20 0.68
C ASP A 39 -13.15 0.96 -0.77
N SER A 40 -14.08 0.44 -1.58
CA SER A 40 -13.77 0.09 -2.96
C SER A 40 -13.43 1.29 -3.85
N HIS A 41 -13.96 2.47 -3.55
CA HIS A 41 -13.57 3.68 -4.28
C HIS A 41 -12.09 3.98 -4.12
N ILE A 42 -11.60 3.79 -2.90
CA ILE A 42 -10.20 4.04 -2.57
C ILE A 42 -9.31 2.97 -3.20
N THR A 43 -9.66 1.71 -2.99
CA THR A 43 -8.83 0.60 -3.46
C THR A 43 -8.80 0.53 -4.98
N ASN A 44 -9.93 0.76 -5.64
CA ASN A 44 -10.00 0.71 -7.11
C ASN A 44 -9.14 1.81 -7.73
N ARG A 45 -9.14 2.98 -7.13
CA ARG A 45 -8.33 4.09 -7.65
C ARG A 45 -6.85 3.77 -7.63
N VAL A 46 -6.37 3.22 -6.50
CA VAL A 46 -4.97 2.83 -6.38
C VAL A 46 -4.65 1.68 -7.32
N LEU A 47 -5.55 0.70 -7.40
CA LEU A 47 -5.36 -0.45 -8.26
C LEU A 47 -5.24 -0.04 -9.73
N GLU A 48 -6.12 0.84 -10.19
CA GLU A 48 -6.09 1.34 -11.56
C GLU A 48 -4.78 2.06 -11.86
N GLU A 49 -4.33 2.91 -10.95
CA GLU A 49 -3.08 3.63 -11.12
C GLU A 49 -1.88 2.68 -11.13
N ALA A 50 -1.89 1.68 -10.27
CA ALA A 50 -0.81 0.69 -10.23
C ALA A 50 -0.73 -0.08 -11.54
N LYS A 51 -1.88 -0.48 -12.09
CA LYS A 51 -1.92 -1.17 -13.37
C LYS A 51 -1.44 -0.28 -14.51
N LYS A 52 -1.90 0.97 -14.51
CA LYS A 52 -1.55 1.95 -15.54
C LYS A 52 -0.04 2.23 -15.54
N MET A 53 0.54 2.32 -14.37
CA MET A 53 1.97 2.62 -14.21
C MET A 53 2.85 1.38 -14.15
N GLN A 54 2.24 0.20 -14.27
CA GLN A 54 2.95 -1.08 -14.21
C GLN A 54 3.72 -1.28 -12.89
N ILE A 55 3.11 -0.82 -11.81
CA ILE A 55 3.68 -1.00 -10.47
C ILE A 55 3.14 -2.29 -9.89
N PRO A 56 4.00 -3.19 -9.37
CA PRO A 56 3.52 -4.41 -8.71
C PRO A 56 2.62 -4.08 -7.54
N TYR A 57 1.54 -4.84 -7.40
CA TYR A 57 0.63 -4.65 -6.27
C TYR A 57 0.25 -5.99 -5.67
N VAL A 58 -0.10 -5.97 -4.40
CA VAL A 58 -0.52 -7.14 -3.65
C VAL A 58 -1.83 -6.81 -2.95
N LEU A 59 -2.83 -7.67 -3.10
CA LEU A 59 -4.08 -7.53 -2.37
C LEU A 59 -3.96 -8.31 -1.07
N VAL A 60 -4.28 -7.64 0.04
CA VAL A 60 -4.26 -8.29 1.36
C VAL A 60 -5.67 -8.29 1.93
N ASP A 61 -5.94 -9.21 2.83
CA ASP A 61 -7.30 -9.46 3.31
C ASP A 61 -7.83 -8.45 4.33
N SER A 62 -6.93 -7.77 5.06
CA SER A 62 -7.37 -6.96 6.19
C SER A 62 -6.58 -5.66 6.32
N LYS A 63 -7.30 -4.53 6.32
CA LYS A 63 -6.71 -3.23 6.57
C LYS A 63 -6.17 -3.13 7.99
N LYS A 64 -6.82 -3.80 8.93
CA LYS A 64 -6.37 -3.81 10.32
C LYS A 64 -5.02 -4.50 10.46
N LYS A 65 -4.86 -5.64 9.79
CA LYS A 65 -3.59 -6.35 9.81
C LYS A 65 -2.51 -5.57 9.07
N LEU A 66 -2.88 -4.91 7.98
CA LEU A 66 -1.94 -4.10 7.24
C LEU A 66 -1.43 -2.93 8.09
N GLY A 67 -2.33 -2.29 8.83
CA GLY A 67 -1.96 -1.23 9.76
C GLY A 67 -1.02 -1.73 10.85
N LYS A 68 -1.29 -2.91 11.41
CA LYS A 68 -0.42 -3.52 12.41
C LYS A 68 0.97 -3.81 11.84
N ALA A 69 1.04 -4.26 10.59
CA ALA A 69 2.31 -4.51 9.94
C ALA A 69 3.14 -3.22 9.80
N CYS A 70 2.45 -2.09 9.69
CA CYS A 70 3.08 -0.77 9.66
C CYS A 70 3.33 -0.21 11.05
N LYS A 71 2.97 -0.95 12.09
CA LYS A 71 3.11 -0.56 13.50
C LYS A 71 2.33 0.70 13.86
N ILE A 72 1.12 0.82 13.32
CA ILE A 72 0.20 1.88 13.69
C ILE A 72 -1.04 1.29 14.35
N ASP A 73 -1.77 2.10 15.10
CA ASP A 73 -2.92 1.65 15.87
C ASP A 73 -4.21 1.61 15.08
N VAL A 74 -4.22 2.14 13.88
CA VAL A 74 -5.40 2.19 13.02
C VAL A 74 -5.17 1.36 11.77
N GLY A 75 -6.24 1.04 11.07
CA GLY A 75 -6.15 0.29 9.83
C GLY A 75 -5.50 1.11 8.72
N ALA A 76 -4.87 0.41 7.77
CA ALA A 76 -4.28 1.02 6.59
C ALA A 76 -4.94 0.43 5.35
N SER A 77 -5.63 1.26 4.58
CA SER A 77 -6.29 0.83 3.35
C SER A 77 -5.28 0.56 2.24
N THR A 78 -4.24 1.38 2.19
CA THR A 78 -3.23 1.34 1.14
C THR A 78 -1.88 1.66 1.74
N VAL A 79 -0.89 0.87 1.37
CA VAL A 79 0.49 1.07 1.82
C VAL A 79 1.40 0.90 0.61
N ALA A 80 2.37 1.76 0.47
CA ALA A 80 3.36 1.65 -0.59
C ALA A 80 4.75 1.43 0.00
N ILE A 81 5.59 0.75 -0.77
CA ILE A 81 6.99 0.57 -0.40
C ILE A 81 7.82 1.36 -1.40
N LYS A 82 8.63 2.26 -0.90
CA LYS A 82 9.50 3.09 -1.74
C LYS A 82 10.67 2.27 -2.26
N HIS A 83 11.19 2.71 -3.37
CA HIS A 83 12.47 2.18 -3.88
C HIS A 83 13.57 2.45 -2.87
N LYS A 84 14.56 1.63 -2.94
CA LYS A 84 15.71 1.71 -2.08
C LYS A 84 16.44 3.04 -2.18
#